data_1074d953452768f83e332889f9bd508b
#
_entry.id   1074d953452768f83e332889f9bd508b
#
_cell.length_a   1.000
_cell.length_b   1.000
_cell.length_c   1.000
_cell.angle_alpha   90.00
_cell.angle_beta   90.00
_cell.angle_gamma   90.00
#
_symmetry.space_group_name_H-M   'P 1'
#
loop_
_entity.id
_entity.type
_entity.pdbx_description
1 polymer ?
#
loop_
_entity_poly.entity_id
_entity_poly.type
_entity_poly.pdbx_seq_one_letter_code
_entity_poly.pdbx_strand_id
1 'polypeptide(L)'
;PCRRLDGTTWQTGWPAALGPRRCATNQEACGSLTTEPDLPEANPTKDAEPVAPPMPRLGLREHIRPVVDTEDELAKACAEIALGEGPIALDAERASGYRYSQRAYLVQIRREGAGTWMVDPTAFDDLHELGDAFGDAEWILHAATQDLPCLAEVGLRPPSLFDTELAGRLLNLPKVGLASLVEHYLSMSLAKEYSAADWSTRPLPDPWLEYAALDVEVLVELRDAVTADLAAAGKLEWARQDFAALLEFTGPPERRDPWRRTSGIHKIRSRRALAIVRELWTTRNELAADLDVTPGRILPDASIVALALDPPATVGALKSDRTMQRRGPRRYLDDWFAAIERGQVLDEADLPTSGQKTDGPPPARAWGDKD
;
A
#
# COMPACT_ATOMS: atom_id res chain seq x y z
N PRO A 1 -1.32 40.41 -3.07
CA PRO A 1 -2.45 40.89 -3.83
C PRO A 1 -2.09 40.85 -5.32
N CYS A 2 -2.39 39.78 -5.98
CA CYS A 2 -2.32 39.71 -7.43
C CYS A 2 -3.74 39.69 -7.96
N ARG A 3 -4.04 40.74 -8.76
CA ARG A 3 -5.28 40.92 -9.50
C ARG A 3 -5.32 39.86 -10.64
N ARG A 4 -6.50 39.30 -10.86
CA ARG A 4 -6.88 38.59 -12.09
C ARG A 4 -6.85 39.57 -13.26
N LEU A 5 -6.29 39.14 -14.35
CA LEU A 5 -6.60 39.59 -15.71
C LEU A 5 -6.81 38.38 -16.60
N ASP A 6 -7.91 38.44 -17.25
CA ASP A 6 -8.55 37.73 -18.34
C ASP A 6 -7.75 36.67 -19.15
N GLY A 7 -8.40 35.56 -19.28
CA GLY A 7 -8.57 34.69 -20.42
C GLY A 7 -7.43 34.57 -21.44
N THR A 8 -6.61 33.53 -21.34
CA THR A 8 -6.03 32.88 -22.54
C THR A 8 -5.61 31.44 -22.25
N THR A 9 -6.02 30.57 -23.12
CA THR A 9 -5.73 29.14 -23.21
C THR A 9 -4.25 28.80 -23.17
N TRP A 10 -3.86 27.83 -22.35
CA TRP A 10 -2.52 27.22 -22.37
C TRP A 10 -2.49 26.08 -23.41
N GLN A 11 -1.79 26.31 -24.51
CA GLN A 11 -1.32 25.25 -25.40
C GLN A 11 0.05 24.78 -24.93
N THR A 12 0.15 23.51 -24.54
CA THR A 12 1.41 22.83 -24.30
C THR A 12 1.92 22.25 -25.63
N GLY A 13 2.89 22.91 -26.25
CA GLY A 13 3.65 22.37 -27.37
C GLY A 13 5.04 21.94 -26.92
N TRP A 14 5.35 20.65 -27.06
CA TRP A 14 6.70 20.14 -27.03
C TRP A 14 7.23 20.06 -28.45
N PRO A 15 8.46 20.54 -28.74
CA PRO A 15 9.08 20.29 -30.05
C PRO A 15 9.86 18.97 -30.05
N ALA A 16 9.66 18.25 -31.14
CA ALA A 16 10.30 16.97 -31.45
C ALA A 16 11.80 17.13 -31.78
N ALA A 17 12.52 16.06 -31.51
CA ALA A 17 13.93 15.85 -31.80
C ALA A 17 14.28 16.02 -33.28
N LEU A 18 15.41 16.67 -33.56
CA LEU A 18 16.13 16.60 -34.85
C LEU A 18 17.50 15.91 -34.64
N GLY A 19 17.70 14.89 -35.41
CA GLY A 19 18.91 14.07 -35.47
C GLY A 19 20.12 14.73 -36.16
N PRO A 20 21.25 14.03 -36.25
CA PRO A 20 22.56 14.62 -36.50
C PRO A 20 22.83 14.92 -37.96
N ARG A 21 23.37 16.11 -38.29
CA ARG A 21 23.95 16.43 -39.60
C ARG A 21 25.47 16.46 -39.54
N ARG A 22 26.02 15.83 -40.52
CA ARG A 22 27.45 15.60 -40.80
C ARG A 22 28.24 16.89 -41.05
N CYS A 23 29.50 16.81 -40.63
CA CYS A 23 30.60 17.71 -40.88
C CYS A 23 30.91 17.84 -42.39
N ALA A 24 31.21 19.06 -42.84
CA ALA A 24 31.98 19.30 -44.04
C ALA A 24 33.01 20.39 -43.73
N THR A 25 34.24 20.04 -44.00
CA THR A 25 35.47 20.79 -43.93
C THR A 25 35.49 21.98 -44.91
N ASN A 26 35.99 23.14 -44.46
CA ASN A 26 36.82 23.95 -45.36
C ASN A 26 37.85 24.77 -44.53
N GLN A 27 39.07 24.66 -44.99
CA GLN A 27 40.28 25.37 -44.55
C GLN A 27 40.37 26.74 -45.23
N GLU A 28 41.20 27.59 -44.59
CA GLU A 28 41.90 28.80 -45.07
C GLU A 28 41.27 30.13 -44.68
N ALA A 29 41.89 30.96 -43.85
CA ALA A 29 43.02 31.79 -44.08
C ALA A 29 43.38 32.64 -42.82
N CYS A 30 44.63 32.84 -42.67
CA CYS A 30 45.42 33.61 -41.70
C CYS A 30 45.02 35.10 -41.62
N GLY A 31 45.02 35.67 -40.40
CA GLY A 31 44.93 37.11 -40.17
C GLY A 31 45.00 37.45 -38.67
N SER A 32 46.22 37.75 -38.22
CA SER A 32 46.54 38.22 -36.87
C SER A 32 45.92 39.58 -36.56
N LEU A 33 45.24 39.71 -35.43
CA LEU A 33 45.16 40.97 -34.65
C LEU A 33 44.82 40.62 -33.20
N THR A 34 45.75 40.88 -32.31
CA THR A 34 45.66 40.82 -30.87
C THR A 34 44.81 41.95 -30.35
N THR A 35 43.71 41.61 -29.68
CA THR A 35 43.14 42.37 -28.58
C THR A 35 42.36 41.36 -27.68
N GLU A 36 42.89 41.18 -26.48
CA GLU A 36 42.19 40.46 -25.42
C GLU A 36 40.90 41.20 -25.08
N PRO A 37 39.74 40.55 -25.02
CA PRO A 37 38.59 41.09 -24.34
C PRO A 37 38.66 40.74 -22.85
N ASP A 38 38.50 41.77 -22.02
CA ASP A 38 38.23 41.66 -20.57
C ASP A 38 37.19 40.59 -20.29
N LEU A 39 37.60 39.53 -19.56
CA LEU A 39 36.68 38.57 -18.97
C LEU A 39 35.96 39.26 -17.80
N PRO A 40 34.62 39.23 -17.73
CA PRO A 40 33.91 39.70 -16.56
C PRO A 40 34.29 38.86 -15.34
N GLU A 41 34.67 39.51 -14.26
CA GLU A 41 34.96 38.90 -12.97
C GLU A 41 33.82 37.95 -12.59
N ALA A 42 34.18 36.71 -12.28
CA ALA A 42 33.28 35.71 -11.76
C ALA A 42 32.68 36.21 -10.47
N ASN A 43 31.37 36.43 -10.49
CA ASN A 43 30.56 36.68 -9.29
C ASN A 43 30.88 35.57 -8.27
N PRO A 44 31.16 35.89 -6.98
CA PRO A 44 31.39 34.89 -5.97
C PRO A 44 30.15 33.98 -5.88
N THR A 45 30.37 32.70 -6.14
CA THR A 45 29.38 31.65 -5.96
C THR A 45 28.75 31.83 -4.55
N LYS A 46 27.43 32.05 -4.51
CA LYS A 46 26.66 31.91 -3.27
C LYS A 46 27.12 30.64 -2.59
N ASP A 47 27.58 30.78 -1.37
CA ASP A 47 27.95 29.68 -0.50
C ASP A 47 26.85 28.62 -0.59
N ALA A 48 27.18 27.46 -1.15
CA ALA A 48 26.30 26.32 -1.10
C ALA A 48 26.15 25.96 0.37
N GLU A 49 24.95 26.06 0.91
CA GLU A 49 24.65 25.58 2.25
C GLU A 49 25.22 24.16 2.39
N PRO A 50 25.91 23.84 3.49
CA PRO A 50 26.47 22.51 3.67
C PRO A 50 25.33 21.50 3.63
N VAL A 51 25.35 20.62 2.62
CA VAL A 51 24.39 19.51 2.52
C VAL A 51 24.56 18.68 3.78
N ALA A 52 23.52 18.62 4.60
CA ALA A 52 23.54 17.81 5.80
C ALA A 52 23.95 16.37 5.45
N PRO A 53 24.82 15.71 6.25
CA PRO A 53 25.21 14.33 5.98
C PRO A 53 23.97 13.46 5.89
N PRO A 54 23.95 12.45 4.99
CA PRO A 54 22.81 11.54 4.88
C PRO A 54 22.58 10.85 6.23
N MET A 55 21.29 10.73 6.61
CA MET A 55 20.93 10.02 7.83
C MET A 55 21.44 8.57 7.81
N PRO A 56 21.92 8.05 8.96
CA PRO A 56 22.35 6.66 9.05
C PRO A 56 21.19 5.74 8.70
N ARG A 57 21.46 4.70 7.91
CA ARG A 57 20.45 3.69 7.57
C ARG A 57 20.22 2.79 8.79
N LEU A 58 18.96 2.52 9.11
CA LEU A 58 18.59 1.53 10.10
C LEU A 58 19.12 0.15 9.65
N GLY A 59 19.78 -0.56 10.56
CA GLY A 59 20.23 -1.93 10.38
C GLY A 59 19.73 -2.81 11.51
N LEU A 60 19.68 -4.10 11.27
CA LEU A 60 19.32 -5.09 12.29
C LEU A 60 20.39 -5.16 13.37
N ARG A 61 19.98 -5.28 14.63
CA ARG A 61 20.87 -5.43 15.80
C ARG A 61 21.39 -6.85 15.95
N GLU A 62 20.68 -7.81 15.38
CA GLU A 62 20.99 -9.24 15.48
C GLU A 62 20.76 -9.95 14.15
N HIS A 63 21.31 -11.16 14.03
CA HIS A 63 21.08 -11.98 12.85
C HIS A 63 19.62 -12.44 12.77
N ILE A 64 19.09 -12.44 11.54
CA ILE A 64 17.75 -12.99 11.26
C ILE A 64 17.75 -14.48 11.58
N ARG A 65 16.82 -14.89 12.40
CA ARG A 65 16.55 -16.30 12.67
C ARG A 65 15.82 -16.92 11.46
N PRO A 66 15.92 -18.24 11.24
CA PRO A 66 15.08 -18.93 10.27
C PRO A 66 13.60 -18.62 10.54
N VAL A 67 12.81 -18.61 9.47
CA VAL A 67 11.35 -18.47 9.60
C VAL A 67 10.81 -19.69 10.32
N VAL A 68 9.98 -19.46 11.33
CA VAL A 68 9.29 -20.50 12.10
C VAL A 68 8.16 -21.07 11.26
N ASP A 69 8.28 -22.32 10.82
CA ASP A 69 7.32 -23.01 9.98
C ASP A 69 7.03 -24.47 10.44
N THR A 70 7.49 -24.83 11.65
CA THR A 70 7.24 -26.13 12.30
C THR A 70 6.76 -25.93 13.73
N GLU A 71 5.99 -26.91 14.26
CA GLU A 71 5.46 -26.89 15.63
C GLU A 71 6.58 -26.84 16.69
N ASP A 72 7.69 -27.56 16.49
CA ASP A 72 8.82 -27.54 17.42
C ASP A 72 9.48 -26.17 17.49
N GLU A 73 9.61 -25.48 16.36
CA GLU A 73 10.16 -24.13 16.31
C GLU A 73 9.19 -23.10 16.87
N LEU A 74 7.87 -23.28 16.65
CA LEU A 74 6.83 -22.45 17.24
C LEU A 74 6.85 -22.55 18.75
N ALA A 75 6.88 -23.76 19.30
CA ALA A 75 6.98 -23.99 20.75
C ALA A 75 8.22 -23.33 21.35
N LYS A 76 9.35 -23.42 20.65
CA LYS A 76 10.60 -22.74 21.06
C LYS A 76 10.44 -21.23 21.03
N ALA A 77 9.86 -20.65 19.96
CA ALA A 77 9.61 -19.22 19.83
C ALA A 77 8.69 -18.74 20.96
N CYS A 78 7.61 -19.44 21.24
CA CYS A 78 6.68 -19.16 22.35
C CYS A 78 7.43 -19.14 23.71
N ALA A 79 8.26 -20.15 23.96
CA ALA A 79 9.02 -20.24 25.23
C ALA A 79 9.99 -19.05 25.39
N GLU A 80 10.72 -18.66 24.33
CA GLU A 80 11.65 -17.54 24.39
C GLU A 80 10.92 -16.18 24.48
N ILE A 81 9.84 -15.99 23.72
CA ILE A 81 9.03 -14.77 23.75
C ILE A 81 8.37 -14.57 25.12
N ALA A 82 7.89 -15.65 25.75
CA ALA A 82 7.28 -15.59 27.08
C ALA A 82 8.26 -15.11 28.17
N LEU A 83 9.58 -15.33 27.97
CA LEU A 83 10.63 -14.87 28.87
C LEU A 83 11.05 -13.41 28.62
N GLY A 84 10.61 -12.83 27.52
CA GLY A 84 10.88 -11.44 27.19
C GLY A 84 10.16 -10.46 28.10
N GLU A 85 10.63 -9.22 28.13
CA GLU A 85 10.09 -8.14 28.98
C GLU A 85 9.45 -7.03 28.14
N GLY A 86 8.56 -6.25 28.77
CA GLY A 86 7.96 -5.06 28.15
C GLY A 86 6.97 -5.36 27.03
N PRO A 87 6.67 -4.36 26.19
CA PRO A 87 5.75 -4.47 25.08
C PRO A 87 6.30 -5.33 23.94
N ILE A 88 5.42 -5.73 23.05
CA ILE A 88 5.76 -6.54 21.87
C ILE A 88 5.51 -5.71 20.61
N ALA A 89 6.54 -5.54 19.79
CA ALA A 89 6.40 -5.00 18.45
C ALA A 89 5.95 -6.08 17.48
N LEU A 90 4.90 -5.80 16.69
CA LEU A 90 4.36 -6.71 15.68
C LEU A 90 4.16 -5.99 14.35
N ASP A 91 4.29 -6.78 13.29
CA ASP A 91 3.87 -6.41 11.94
C ASP A 91 3.41 -7.66 11.19
N ALA A 92 2.68 -7.51 10.07
CA ALA A 92 2.23 -8.64 9.27
C ALA A 92 2.25 -8.33 7.77
N GLU A 93 2.88 -9.21 7.00
CA GLU A 93 2.98 -9.08 5.56
C GLU A 93 1.87 -9.82 4.82
N ARG A 94 1.26 -9.15 3.85
CA ARG A 94 0.13 -9.65 3.05
C ARG A 94 0.47 -9.65 1.57
N ALA A 95 -0.19 -10.50 0.79
CA ALA A 95 -0.01 -10.59 -0.65
C ALA A 95 -1.17 -9.93 -1.44
N SER A 96 -1.67 -8.78 -0.99
CA SER A 96 -2.89 -8.11 -1.51
C SER A 96 -2.87 -7.80 -3.01
N GLY A 97 -1.68 -7.59 -3.61
CA GLY A 97 -1.52 -7.41 -5.06
C GLY A 97 -1.57 -8.70 -5.88
N TYR A 98 -1.59 -9.86 -5.22
CA TYR A 98 -1.45 -11.19 -5.82
C TYR A 98 -2.58 -12.13 -5.43
N ARG A 99 -3.02 -12.09 -4.18
CA ARG A 99 -4.07 -12.96 -3.62
C ARG A 99 -5.37 -12.18 -3.42
N TYR A 100 -6.46 -12.92 -3.35
CA TYR A 100 -7.77 -12.36 -3.00
C TYR A 100 -7.90 -12.17 -1.49
N SER A 101 -7.48 -13.18 -0.74
CA SER A 101 -7.44 -13.13 0.72
C SER A 101 -6.53 -12.01 1.21
N GLN A 102 -6.89 -11.46 2.35
CA GLN A 102 -6.08 -10.46 3.06
C GLN A 102 -5.32 -11.10 4.24
N ARG A 103 -5.16 -12.42 4.22
CA ARG A 103 -4.46 -13.18 5.26
C ARG A 103 -3.00 -12.76 5.38
N ALA A 104 -2.45 -12.93 6.58
CA ALA A 104 -1.01 -12.80 6.81
C ALA A 104 -0.25 -13.96 6.14
N TYR A 105 0.91 -13.65 5.58
CA TYR A 105 1.88 -14.61 5.02
C TYR A 105 3.21 -14.59 5.77
N LEU A 106 3.43 -13.61 6.61
CA LEU A 106 4.52 -13.54 7.57
C LEU A 106 4.05 -12.68 8.74
N VAL A 107 4.39 -13.09 9.97
CA VAL A 107 4.19 -12.30 11.18
C VAL A 107 5.55 -12.05 11.79
N GLN A 108 5.90 -10.79 11.97
CA GLN A 108 7.13 -10.34 12.62
C GLN A 108 6.83 -9.99 14.07
N ILE A 109 7.68 -10.44 14.98
CA ILE A 109 7.55 -10.24 16.42
C ILE A 109 8.90 -9.82 16.97
N ARG A 110 8.93 -8.74 17.75
CA ARG A 110 10.11 -8.35 18.50
C ARG A 110 9.74 -8.04 19.94
N ARG A 111 10.49 -8.61 20.88
CA ARG A 111 10.36 -8.35 22.31
C ARG A 111 11.74 -8.23 22.95
N GLU A 112 11.88 -7.33 23.92
CA GLU A 112 13.12 -7.16 24.65
C GLU A 112 13.47 -8.46 25.39
N GLY A 113 14.73 -8.90 25.29
CA GLY A 113 15.22 -10.16 25.86
C GLY A 113 14.91 -11.42 25.03
N ALA A 114 13.93 -11.36 24.10
CA ALA A 114 13.58 -12.49 23.21
C ALA A 114 14.13 -12.32 21.78
N GLY A 115 14.49 -11.08 21.38
CA GLY A 115 14.94 -10.77 20.05
C GLY A 115 13.81 -10.74 19.02
N THR A 116 14.18 -10.88 17.72
CA THR A 116 13.24 -10.84 16.59
C THR A 116 12.91 -12.24 16.08
N TRP A 117 11.63 -12.52 15.93
CA TRP A 117 11.07 -13.75 15.39
C TRP A 117 10.21 -13.46 14.15
N MET A 118 10.25 -14.37 13.20
CA MET A 118 9.41 -14.37 12.00
C MET A 118 8.69 -15.69 11.91
N VAL A 119 7.37 -15.65 11.87
CA VAL A 119 6.51 -16.85 11.84
C VAL A 119 5.77 -16.89 10.50
N ASP A 120 5.78 -18.03 9.84
CA ASP A 120 4.93 -18.30 8.69
C ASP A 120 3.55 -18.77 9.15
N PRO A 121 2.53 -17.91 9.19
CA PRO A 121 1.22 -18.30 9.69
C PRO A 121 0.52 -19.32 8.76
N THR A 122 1.05 -19.55 7.55
CA THR A 122 0.45 -20.50 6.61
C THR A 122 0.85 -21.95 6.87
N ALA A 123 1.82 -22.16 7.75
CA ALA A 123 2.28 -23.48 8.18
C ALA A 123 1.45 -24.07 9.32
N PHE A 124 0.59 -23.27 9.95
CA PHE A 124 -0.18 -23.63 11.14
C PHE A 124 -1.68 -23.46 10.90
N ASP A 125 -2.50 -24.18 11.66
CA ASP A 125 -3.96 -24.01 11.65
C ASP A 125 -4.34 -22.68 12.33
N ASP A 126 -3.66 -22.34 13.43
CA ASP A 126 -3.74 -21.05 14.14
C ASP A 126 -2.45 -20.76 14.92
N LEU A 127 -2.39 -19.61 15.58
CA LEU A 127 -1.24 -19.17 16.39
C LEU A 127 -1.66 -18.83 17.83
N HIS A 128 -2.67 -19.50 18.39
CA HIS A 128 -3.14 -19.23 19.75
C HIS A 128 -2.04 -19.38 20.80
N GLU A 129 -1.18 -20.40 20.68
CA GLU A 129 -0.05 -20.61 21.59
C GLU A 129 0.92 -19.42 21.61
N LEU A 130 1.12 -18.78 20.46
CA LEU A 130 1.92 -17.57 20.35
C LEU A 130 1.22 -16.39 21.06
N GLY A 131 -0.09 -16.26 20.90
CA GLY A 131 -0.89 -15.28 21.64
C GLY A 131 -0.80 -15.47 23.16
N ASP A 132 -0.88 -16.72 23.64
CA ASP A 132 -0.72 -17.07 25.04
C ASP A 132 0.69 -16.73 25.57
N ALA A 133 1.73 -16.94 24.75
CA ALA A 133 3.10 -16.57 25.09
C ALA A 133 3.32 -15.06 25.19
N PHE A 134 2.53 -14.25 24.52
CA PHE A 134 2.56 -12.79 24.65
C PHE A 134 1.99 -12.32 26.00
N GLY A 135 1.05 -13.08 26.58
CA GLY A 135 0.37 -12.74 27.82
C GLY A 135 -0.36 -11.39 27.74
N ASP A 136 -0.27 -10.60 28.81
CA ASP A 136 -0.92 -9.28 28.91
C ASP A 136 -0.04 -8.13 28.34
N ALA A 137 1.00 -8.43 27.56
CA ALA A 137 1.89 -7.41 27.02
C ALA A 137 1.14 -6.47 26.07
N GLU A 138 1.47 -5.17 26.11
CA GLU A 138 1.00 -4.20 25.11
C GLU A 138 1.61 -4.52 23.75
N TRP A 139 0.77 -4.60 22.70
CA TRP A 139 1.25 -4.75 21.33
C TRP A 139 1.51 -3.39 20.71
N ILE A 140 2.62 -3.24 20.04
CA ILE A 140 2.96 -2.05 19.27
C ILE A 140 2.84 -2.39 17.79
N LEU A 141 1.99 -1.67 17.08
CA LEU A 141 1.79 -1.78 15.63
C LEU A 141 1.96 -0.41 14.97
N HIS A 142 2.22 -0.41 13.68
CA HIS A 142 2.17 0.80 12.86
C HIS A 142 1.00 0.73 11.89
N ALA A 143 0.00 1.63 12.03
CA ALA A 143 -1.25 1.58 11.27
C ALA A 143 -2.04 0.26 11.51
N ALA A 144 -2.25 -0.07 12.77
CA ALA A 144 -2.80 -1.34 13.27
C ALA A 144 -4.06 -1.84 12.55
N THR A 145 -4.91 -0.93 12.03
CA THR A 145 -6.11 -1.31 11.26
C THR A 145 -5.80 -2.10 9.97
N GLN A 146 -4.55 -2.11 9.53
CA GLN A 146 -4.12 -2.91 8.38
C GLN A 146 -3.89 -4.37 8.77
N ASP A 147 -3.40 -4.63 9.99
CA ASP A 147 -2.90 -5.94 10.40
C ASP A 147 -3.83 -6.66 11.39
N LEU A 148 -4.56 -5.93 12.22
CA LEU A 148 -5.51 -6.51 13.19
C LEU A 148 -6.46 -7.54 12.58
N PRO A 149 -7.06 -7.35 11.38
CA PRO A 149 -7.94 -8.35 10.79
C PRO A 149 -7.21 -9.67 10.45
N CYS A 150 -6.05 -9.60 9.79
CA CYS A 150 -5.31 -10.79 9.39
C CYS A 150 -4.62 -11.49 10.56
N LEU A 151 -4.22 -10.77 11.60
CA LEU A 151 -3.75 -11.34 12.86
C LEU A 151 -4.88 -12.07 13.58
N ALA A 152 -6.07 -11.47 13.61
CA ALA A 152 -7.25 -12.08 14.22
C ALA A 152 -7.70 -13.38 13.51
N GLU A 153 -7.49 -13.49 12.18
CA GLU A 153 -7.77 -14.71 11.40
C GLU A 153 -6.93 -15.91 11.88
N VAL A 154 -5.73 -15.66 12.38
CA VAL A 154 -4.82 -16.69 12.91
C VAL A 154 -4.84 -16.79 14.43
N GLY A 155 -5.85 -16.21 15.08
CA GLY A 155 -6.04 -16.33 16.54
C GLY A 155 -5.28 -15.31 17.38
N LEU A 156 -4.55 -14.38 16.77
CA LEU A 156 -3.79 -13.35 17.47
C LEU A 156 -4.64 -12.10 17.72
N ARG A 157 -4.88 -11.76 18.98
CA ARG A 157 -5.65 -10.58 19.39
C ARG A 157 -4.96 -9.85 20.54
N PRO A 158 -4.70 -8.53 20.41
CA PRO A 158 -4.02 -7.78 21.46
C PRO A 158 -4.91 -7.59 22.70
N PRO A 159 -4.39 -7.76 23.94
CA PRO A 159 -5.06 -7.33 25.16
C PRO A 159 -5.01 -5.81 25.33
N SER A 160 -3.96 -5.18 24.85
CA SER A 160 -3.76 -3.74 24.79
C SER A 160 -2.88 -3.37 23.59
N LEU A 161 -3.06 -2.16 23.04
CA LEU A 161 -2.48 -1.74 21.78
C LEU A 161 -1.89 -0.33 21.85
N PHE A 162 -0.78 -0.12 21.18
CA PHE A 162 -0.23 1.18 20.81
C PHE A 162 -0.06 1.25 19.29
N ASP A 163 -0.71 2.22 18.62
CA ASP A 163 -0.57 2.47 17.18
C ASP A 163 0.28 3.72 16.96
N THR A 164 1.49 3.52 16.42
CA THR A 164 2.44 4.61 16.19
C THR A 164 2.00 5.57 15.09
N GLU A 165 1.25 5.10 14.07
CA GLU A 165 0.69 5.97 13.03
C GLU A 165 -0.43 6.86 13.60
N LEU A 166 -1.38 6.28 14.32
CA LEU A 166 -2.47 7.02 14.94
C LEU A 166 -1.96 8.04 15.97
N ALA A 167 -0.94 7.66 16.76
CA ALA A 167 -0.26 8.56 17.68
C ALA A 167 0.36 9.77 16.95
N GLY A 168 1.05 9.53 15.83
CA GLY A 168 1.60 10.59 15.00
C GLY A 168 0.52 11.54 14.43
N ARG A 169 -0.64 10.98 14.04
CA ARG A 169 -1.81 11.77 13.60
C ARG A 169 -2.37 12.64 14.72
N LEU A 170 -2.50 12.11 15.93
CA LEU A 170 -2.93 12.87 17.10
C LEU A 170 -1.97 14.01 17.44
N LEU A 171 -0.69 13.82 17.22
CA LEU A 171 0.34 14.85 17.36
C LEU A 171 0.34 15.86 16.20
N ASN A 172 -0.49 15.65 15.19
CA ASN A 172 -0.55 16.48 13.98
C ASN A 172 0.79 16.54 13.23
N LEU A 173 1.53 15.42 13.19
CA LEU A 173 2.77 15.35 12.43
C LEU A 173 2.47 15.42 10.92
N PRO A 174 3.30 16.10 10.13
CA PRO A 174 3.06 16.29 8.70
C PRO A 174 3.15 14.99 7.90
N LYS A 175 3.91 14.01 8.40
CA LYS A 175 4.08 12.68 7.80
C LYS A 175 4.08 11.65 8.92
N VAL A 176 3.24 10.63 8.79
CA VAL A 176 3.00 9.63 9.82
C VAL A 176 3.35 8.19 9.41
N GLY A 177 3.81 7.97 8.19
CA GLY A 177 4.30 6.65 7.78
C GLY A 177 5.56 6.25 8.54
N LEU A 178 5.75 4.94 8.81
CA LEU A 178 6.80 4.39 9.67
C LEU A 178 8.19 5.00 9.40
N ALA A 179 8.64 4.98 8.15
CA ALA A 179 9.93 5.56 7.79
C ALA A 179 10.06 7.05 8.15
N SER A 180 8.96 7.83 8.06
CA SER A 180 8.97 9.25 8.41
C SER A 180 9.00 9.47 9.92
N LEU A 181 8.34 8.59 10.71
CA LEU A 181 8.42 8.64 12.16
C LEU A 181 9.79 8.19 12.68
N VAL A 182 10.37 7.15 12.09
CA VAL A 182 11.75 6.71 12.40
C VAL A 182 12.75 7.81 12.09
N GLU A 183 12.59 8.49 10.96
CA GLU A 183 13.41 9.65 10.58
C GLU A 183 13.28 10.79 11.59
N HIS A 184 12.05 11.10 12.00
CA HIS A 184 11.74 12.22 12.89
C HIS A 184 12.22 11.97 14.33
N TYR A 185 11.95 10.79 14.89
CA TYR A 185 12.23 10.50 16.29
C TYR A 185 13.59 9.86 16.54
N LEU A 186 14.06 9.04 15.62
CA LEU A 186 15.26 8.24 15.81
C LEU A 186 16.44 8.70 14.94
N SER A 187 16.23 9.69 14.06
CA SER A 187 17.26 10.21 13.13
C SER A 187 17.92 9.11 12.29
N MET A 188 17.13 8.11 11.89
CA MET A 188 17.55 6.99 11.05
C MET A 188 16.67 6.91 9.79
N SER A 189 17.23 6.39 8.69
CA SER A 189 16.47 6.14 7.46
C SER A 189 16.08 4.67 7.35
N LEU A 190 14.79 4.39 7.09
CA LEU A 190 14.25 3.05 6.87
C LEU A 190 14.09 2.77 5.37
N ALA A 191 14.50 1.58 4.93
CA ALA A 191 14.32 1.14 3.54
C ALA A 191 12.83 0.89 3.21
N LYS A 192 12.43 1.12 1.94
CA LYS A 192 11.02 0.97 1.48
C LYS A 192 10.91 0.02 0.28
N GLU A 193 11.63 -1.09 0.29
CA GLU A 193 11.88 -1.82 -0.95
C GLU A 193 10.82 -2.89 -1.28
N TYR A 194 10.22 -3.59 -0.30
CA TYR A 194 9.43 -4.80 -0.53
C TYR A 194 7.96 -4.75 -0.09
N SER A 195 7.42 -3.61 0.27
CA SER A 195 6.03 -3.46 0.74
C SER A 195 4.94 -3.95 -0.25
N ALA A 196 5.26 -4.09 -1.54
CA ALA A 196 4.35 -4.58 -2.58
C ALA A 196 4.79 -5.93 -3.17
N ALA A 197 5.61 -6.70 -2.45
CA ALA A 197 6.09 -8.01 -2.89
C ALA A 197 5.00 -9.08 -2.81
N ASP A 198 5.20 -10.21 -3.48
CA ASP A 198 4.31 -11.38 -3.38
C ASP A 198 4.69 -12.23 -2.16
N TRP A 199 4.28 -11.80 -0.98
CA TRP A 199 4.58 -12.48 0.28
C TRP A 199 4.03 -13.91 0.38
N SER A 200 3.20 -14.34 -0.57
CA SER A 200 2.77 -15.73 -0.68
C SER A 200 3.83 -16.66 -1.32
N THR A 201 4.96 -16.11 -1.75
CA THR A 201 6.09 -16.87 -2.31
C THR A 201 6.76 -17.71 -1.23
N ARG A 202 7.15 -18.96 -1.57
CA ARG A 202 7.91 -19.84 -0.69
C ARG A 202 9.08 -20.49 -1.46
N PRO A 203 10.27 -20.58 -0.84
CA PRO A 203 10.67 -19.90 0.39
C PRO A 203 10.71 -18.38 0.19
N LEU A 204 10.58 -17.64 1.30
CA LEU A 204 10.74 -16.19 1.27
C LEU A 204 12.22 -15.82 1.02
N PRO A 205 12.52 -14.86 0.14
CA PRO A 205 13.90 -14.43 -0.11
C PRO A 205 14.51 -13.71 1.12
N ASP A 206 15.78 -13.95 1.42
CA ASP A 206 16.49 -13.32 2.53
C ASP A 206 16.37 -11.77 2.57
N PRO A 207 16.46 -11.03 1.44
CA PRO A 207 16.29 -9.58 1.47
C PRO A 207 14.89 -9.13 1.90
N TRP A 208 13.85 -9.95 1.70
CA TRP A 208 12.49 -9.66 2.17
C TRP A 208 12.39 -9.87 3.67
N LEU A 209 13.01 -10.93 4.18
CA LEU A 209 13.06 -11.20 5.62
C LEU A 209 13.81 -10.09 6.36
N GLU A 210 14.90 -9.59 5.77
CA GLU A 210 15.64 -8.44 6.32
C GLU A 210 14.78 -7.17 6.37
N TYR A 211 14.04 -6.89 5.29
CA TYR A 211 13.09 -5.79 5.25
C TYR A 211 12.01 -5.92 6.34
N ALA A 212 11.35 -7.07 6.41
CA ALA A 212 10.28 -7.34 7.37
C ALA A 212 10.75 -7.25 8.83
N ALA A 213 11.97 -7.73 9.12
CA ALA A 213 12.56 -7.61 10.46
C ALA A 213 12.82 -6.14 10.87
N LEU A 214 13.16 -5.28 9.89
CA LEU A 214 13.40 -3.85 10.15
C LEU A 214 12.12 -3.10 10.54
N ASP A 215 10.94 -3.54 10.08
CA ASP A 215 9.67 -2.87 10.38
C ASP A 215 9.29 -2.99 11.87
N VAL A 216 9.78 -4.03 12.59
CA VAL A 216 9.58 -4.20 14.03
C VAL A 216 10.81 -3.79 14.89
N GLU A 217 11.98 -3.60 14.26
CA GLU A 217 13.27 -3.43 14.94
C GLU A 217 13.30 -2.27 15.93
N VAL A 218 12.59 -1.19 15.63
CA VAL A 218 12.64 0.07 16.38
C VAL A 218 11.29 0.53 16.91
N LEU A 219 10.25 -0.32 16.83
CA LEU A 219 8.90 0.10 17.24
C LEU A 219 8.80 0.40 18.72
N VAL A 220 9.58 -0.28 19.58
CA VAL A 220 9.58 -0.04 21.03
C VAL A 220 10.13 1.35 21.33
N GLU A 221 11.28 1.70 20.78
CA GLU A 221 11.88 3.02 20.96
C GLU A 221 11.03 4.13 20.35
N LEU A 222 10.44 3.85 19.20
CA LEU A 222 9.53 4.79 18.55
C LEU A 222 8.29 5.04 19.42
N ARG A 223 7.69 3.98 19.96
CA ARG A 223 6.55 4.07 20.87
C ARG A 223 6.88 4.92 22.11
N ASP A 224 8.06 4.73 22.70
CA ASP A 224 8.47 5.47 23.89
C ASP A 224 8.68 6.95 23.60
N ALA A 225 9.33 7.28 22.47
CA ALA A 225 9.54 8.66 22.04
C ALA A 225 8.21 9.37 21.74
N VAL A 226 7.31 8.70 21.00
CA VAL A 226 5.98 9.22 20.66
C VAL A 226 5.11 9.38 21.92
N THR A 227 5.22 8.45 22.88
CA THR A 227 4.51 8.54 24.18
C THR A 227 4.93 9.78 24.97
N ALA A 228 6.22 10.10 24.98
CA ALA A 228 6.72 11.31 25.63
C ALA A 228 6.13 12.59 25.02
N ASP A 229 6.04 12.66 23.69
CA ASP A 229 5.43 13.79 22.97
C ASP A 229 3.91 13.88 23.21
N LEU A 230 3.20 12.76 23.21
CA LEU A 230 1.77 12.72 23.55
C LEU A 230 1.53 13.23 24.99
N ALA A 231 2.38 12.86 25.94
CA ALA A 231 2.30 13.33 27.31
C ALA A 231 2.59 14.85 27.41
N ALA A 232 3.64 15.32 26.72
CA ALA A 232 3.98 16.73 26.67
C ALA A 232 2.88 17.59 26.03
N ALA A 233 2.21 17.05 25.02
CA ALA A 233 1.07 17.69 24.34
C ALA A 233 -0.25 17.57 25.13
N GLY A 234 -0.29 16.85 26.26
CA GLY A 234 -1.52 16.59 27.04
C GLY A 234 -2.52 15.67 26.30
N LYS A 235 -2.07 14.86 25.35
CA LYS A 235 -2.92 14.03 24.48
C LYS A 235 -2.81 12.52 24.78
N LEU A 236 -1.98 12.12 25.72
CA LEU A 236 -1.73 10.71 26.00
C LEU A 236 -3.01 9.95 26.37
N GLU A 237 -3.90 10.56 27.14
CA GLU A 237 -5.17 9.92 27.52
C GLU A 237 -6.11 9.77 26.31
N TRP A 238 -6.14 10.73 25.40
CA TRP A 238 -6.92 10.61 24.17
C TRP A 238 -6.37 9.47 23.28
N ALA A 239 -5.05 9.38 23.17
CA ALA A 239 -4.41 8.30 22.44
C ALA A 239 -4.78 6.92 23.01
N ARG A 240 -4.76 6.76 24.35
CA ARG A 240 -5.17 5.51 25.01
C ARG A 240 -6.61 5.13 24.71
N GLN A 241 -7.54 6.10 24.69
CA GLN A 241 -8.95 5.87 24.35
C GLN A 241 -9.10 5.45 22.88
N ASP A 242 -8.38 6.09 21.96
CA ASP A 242 -8.40 5.74 20.54
C ASP A 242 -7.77 4.34 20.30
N PHE A 243 -6.68 4.02 20.99
CA PHE A 243 -6.07 2.68 20.91
C PHE A 243 -7.00 1.60 21.48
N ALA A 244 -7.68 1.86 22.61
CA ALA A 244 -8.66 0.95 23.16
C ALA A 244 -9.83 0.70 22.18
N ALA A 245 -10.26 1.72 21.44
CA ALA A 245 -11.30 1.57 20.42
C ALA A 245 -10.85 0.69 19.24
N LEU A 246 -9.54 0.65 18.93
CA LEU A 246 -9.00 -0.22 17.89
C LEU A 246 -9.05 -1.70 18.24
N LEU A 247 -9.14 -2.08 19.52
CA LEU A 247 -9.27 -3.48 19.94
C LEU A 247 -10.57 -4.12 19.43
N GLU A 248 -11.60 -3.30 19.21
CA GLU A 248 -12.89 -3.74 18.66
C GLU A 248 -12.91 -3.74 17.12
N PHE A 249 -11.81 -3.37 16.47
CA PHE A 249 -11.76 -3.27 15.01
C PHE A 249 -11.64 -4.66 14.38
N THR A 250 -12.67 -5.07 13.68
CA THR A 250 -12.74 -6.37 12.98
C THR A 250 -12.55 -6.28 11.47
N GLY A 251 -12.16 -5.10 10.98
CA GLY A 251 -11.99 -4.83 9.56
C GLY A 251 -12.88 -3.69 9.06
N PRO A 252 -12.64 -3.21 7.84
CA PRO A 252 -13.48 -2.18 7.25
C PRO A 252 -14.92 -2.71 7.03
N PRO A 253 -15.95 -1.88 7.25
CA PRO A 253 -17.33 -2.32 7.05
C PRO A 253 -17.57 -2.78 5.61
N GLU A 254 -18.37 -3.83 5.47
CA GLU A 254 -18.77 -4.29 4.15
C GLU A 254 -19.44 -3.17 3.36
N ARG A 255 -19.02 -2.99 2.13
CA ARG A 255 -19.55 -1.94 1.26
C ARG A 255 -20.80 -2.44 0.54
N ARG A 256 -21.83 -1.62 0.60
CA ARG A 256 -23.00 -1.79 -0.24
C ARG A 256 -22.61 -1.55 -1.69
N ASP A 257 -22.78 -2.27 -2.66
CA ASP A 257 -22.43 -2.06 -4.09
C ASP A 257 -20.92 -1.82 -4.33
N PRO A 258 -20.00 -2.72 -3.92
CA PRO A 258 -18.56 -2.52 -4.12
C PRO A 258 -18.16 -2.39 -5.60
N TRP A 259 -18.94 -2.97 -6.53
CA TRP A 259 -18.78 -2.89 -7.97
C TRP A 259 -18.83 -1.45 -8.53
N ARG A 260 -19.47 -0.52 -7.80
CA ARG A 260 -19.53 0.90 -8.20
C ARG A 260 -18.18 1.61 -8.14
N ARG A 261 -17.17 0.98 -7.56
CA ARG A 261 -15.80 1.47 -7.53
C ARG A 261 -14.94 0.94 -8.68
N THR A 262 -15.50 0.18 -9.60
CA THR A 262 -14.80 -0.26 -10.81
C THR A 262 -14.17 0.95 -11.50
N SER A 263 -12.87 0.91 -11.71
CA SER A 263 -12.11 2.02 -12.29
C SER A 263 -12.63 2.32 -13.70
N GLY A 264 -12.98 3.58 -13.96
CA GLY A 264 -13.55 3.99 -15.23
C GLY A 264 -15.08 3.87 -15.35
N ILE A 265 -15.79 3.45 -14.28
CA ILE A 265 -17.26 3.32 -14.26
C ILE A 265 -17.96 4.65 -14.58
N HIS A 266 -17.34 5.79 -14.33
CA HIS A 266 -17.87 7.12 -14.68
C HIS A 266 -18.13 7.32 -16.18
N LYS A 267 -17.58 6.44 -17.04
CA LYS A 267 -17.85 6.42 -18.49
C LYS A 267 -19.20 5.77 -18.83
N ILE A 268 -19.75 4.97 -17.92
CA ILE A 268 -21.01 4.25 -18.10
C ILE A 268 -22.19 5.18 -17.81
N ARG A 269 -23.07 5.39 -18.80
CA ARG A 269 -24.26 6.26 -18.68
C ARG A 269 -25.57 5.48 -18.65
N SER A 270 -25.61 4.32 -19.31
CA SER A 270 -26.79 3.47 -19.37
C SER A 270 -26.96 2.64 -18.13
N ARG A 271 -28.18 2.57 -17.58
CA ARG A 271 -28.54 1.66 -16.47
C ARG A 271 -28.30 0.20 -16.83
N ARG A 272 -28.57 -0.17 -18.09
CA ARG A 272 -28.30 -1.52 -18.62
C ARG A 272 -26.80 -1.84 -18.61
N ALA A 273 -25.97 -0.92 -19.06
CA ALA A 273 -24.52 -1.10 -19.00
C ALA A 273 -23.99 -1.16 -17.56
N LEU A 274 -24.58 -0.42 -16.62
CA LEU A 274 -24.27 -0.55 -15.19
C LEU A 274 -24.63 -1.93 -14.65
N ALA A 275 -25.74 -2.53 -15.12
CA ALA A 275 -26.10 -3.91 -14.77
C ALA A 275 -25.04 -4.90 -15.26
N ILE A 276 -24.57 -4.75 -16.50
CA ILE A 276 -23.47 -5.58 -17.04
C ILE A 276 -22.19 -5.41 -16.23
N VAL A 277 -21.82 -4.18 -15.81
CA VAL A 277 -20.69 -3.96 -14.91
C VAL A 277 -20.85 -4.73 -13.61
N ARG A 278 -22.05 -4.67 -13.00
CA ARG A 278 -22.34 -5.37 -11.75
C ARG A 278 -22.16 -6.88 -11.90
N GLU A 279 -22.77 -7.47 -12.91
CA GLU A 279 -22.70 -8.92 -13.15
C GLU A 279 -21.28 -9.40 -13.44
N LEU A 280 -20.53 -8.68 -14.30
CA LEU A 280 -19.12 -9.00 -14.59
C LEU A 280 -18.23 -8.86 -13.34
N TRP A 281 -18.47 -7.80 -12.53
CA TRP A 281 -17.73 -7.58 -11.28
C TRP A 281 -18.02 -8.70 -10.29
N THR A 282 -19.28 -9.10 -10.12
CA THR A 282 -19.68 -10.17 -9.19
C THR A 282 -19.06 -11.49 -9.60
N THR A 283 -19.22 -11.91 -10.85
CA THR A 283 -18.61 -13.15 -11.37
C THR A 283 -17.08 -13.15 -11.24
N ARG A 284 -16.43 -12.01 -11.52
CA ARG A 284 -14.99 -11.85 -11.31
C ARG A 284 -14.61 -12.04 -9.84
N ASN A 285 -15.40 -11.44 -8.95
CA ASN A 285 -15.09 -11.46 -7.51
C ASN A 285 -15.26 -12.88 -6.93
N GLU A 286 -16.29 -13.61 -7.36
CA GLU A 286 -16.51 -15.02 -7.01
C GLU A 286 -15.34 -15.90 -7.48
N LEU A 287 -14.96 -15.81 -8.75
CA LEU A 287 -13.82 -16.53 -9.31
C LEU A 287 -12.49 -16.16 -8.61
N ALA A 288 -12.34 -14.90 -8.23
CA ALA A 288 -11.15 -14.43 -7.53
C ALA A 288 -11.05 -15.02 -6.12
N ALA A 289 -12.18 -15.11 -5.41
CA ALA A 289 -12.27 -15.71 -4.09
C ALA A 289 -11.97 -17.21 -4.14
N ASP A 290 -12.62 -17.95 -5.06
CA ASP A 290 -12.46 -19.40 -5.23
C ASP A 290 -11.02 -19.80 -5.59
N LEU A 291 -10.31 -18.95 -6.32
CA LEU A 291 -8.94 -19.21 -6.79
C LEU A 291 -7.86 -18.60 -5.89
N ASP A 292 -8.27 -17.82 -4.90
CA ASP A 292 -7.38 -16.94 -4.10
C ASP A 292 -6.41 -16.13 -4.99
N VAL A 293 -6.95 -15.45 -6.01
CA VAL A 293 -6.17 -14.61 -6.93
C VAL A 293 -6.77 -13.21 -6.98
N THR A 294 -5.93 -12.19 -6.93
CA THR A 294 -6.41 -10.80 -7.00
C THR A 294 -7.29 -10.57 -8.24
N PRO A 295 -8.47 -9.94 -8.09
CA PRO A 295 -9.49 -9.81 -9.15
C PRO A 295 -8.96 -9.20 -10.45
N GLY A 296 -8.04 -8.24 -10.36
CA GLY A 296 -7.45 -7.56 -11.53
C GLY A 296 -6.64 -8.47 -12.46
N ARG A 297 -6.13 -9.61 -11.96
CA ARG A 297 -5.44 -10.63 -12.77
C ARG A 297 -6.41 -11.53 -13.52
N ILE A 298 -7.63 -11.71 -13.01
CA ILE A 298 -8.68 -12.51 -13.64
C ILE A 298 -9.37 -11.70 -14.74
N LEU A 299 -9.90 -10.51 -14.42
CA LEU A 299 -10.49 -9.58 -15.38
C LEU A 299 -10.22 -8.13 -14.95
N PRO A 300 -9.37 -7.37 -15.64
CA PRO A 300 -9.11 -5.96 -15.31
C PRO A 300 -10.37 -5.09 -15.36
N ASP A 301 -10.46 -4.07 -14.51
CA ASP A 301 -11.58 -3.10 -14.50
C ASP A 301 -11.82 -2.47 -15.88
N ALA A 302 -10.74 -2.14 -16.60
CA ALA A 302 -10.85 -1.61 -17.95
C ALA A 302 -11.56 -2.56 -18.93
N SER A 303 -11.39 -3.88 -18.75
CA SER A 303 -12.09 -4.89 -19.54
C SER A 303 -13.57 -4.95 -19.19
N ILE A 304 -13.92 -4.88 -17.90
CA ILE A 304 -15.33 -4.82 -17.46
C ILE A 304 -16.03 -3.61 -18.07
N VAL A 305 -15.40 -2.44 -18.02
CA VAL A 305 -15.98 -1.20 -18.58
C VAL A 305 -16.12 -1.30 -20.10
N ALA A 306 -15.12 -1.84 -20.81
CA ALA A 306 -15.16 -1.99 -22.25
C ALA A 306 -16.30 -2.93 -22.70
N LEU A 307 -16.42 -4.11 -22.07
CA LEU A 307 -17.47 -5.08 -22.36
C LEU A 307 -18.88 -4.57 -22.03
N ALA A 308 -19.00 -3.71 -21.02
CA ALA A 308 -20.29 -3.11 -20.66
C ALA A 308 -20.71 -1.99 -21.63
N LEU A 309 -19.76 -1.30 -22.24
CA LEU A 309 -20.02 -0.26 -23.27
C LEU A 309 -20.39 -0.85 -24.62
N ASP A 310 -19.74 -1.94 -25.00
CA ASP A 310 -19.96 -2.65 -26.29
C ASP A 310 -20.03 -4.17 -26.00
N PRO A 311 -21.19 -4.66 -25.53
CA PRO A 311 -21.33 -6.05 -25.15
C PRO A 311 -21.35 -6.98 -26.37
N PRO A 312 -20.47 -8.01 -26.41
CA PRO A 312 -20.42 -8.95 -27.54
C PRO A 312 -21.69 -9.79 -27.61
N ALA A 313 -22.21 -9.98 -28.82
CA ALA A 313 -23.44 -10.72 -29.07
C ALA A 313 -23.29 -12.26 -29.02
N THR A 314 -22.05 -12.78 -29.02
CA THR A 314 -21.76 -14.22 -28.98
C THR A 314 -20.46 -14.49 -28.24
N VAL A 315 -20.29 -15.71 -27.73
CA VAL A 315 -19.02 -16.16 -27.15
C VAL A 315 -17.86 -16.06 -28.14
N GLY A 316 -18.14 -16.28 -29.44
CA GLY A 316 -17.16 -16.15 -30.54
C GLY A 316 -16.67 -14.69 -30.68
N ALA A 317 -17.60 -13.73 -30.64
CA ALA A 317 -17.27 -12.31 -30.65
C ALA A 317 -16.46 -11.92 -29.40
N LEU A 318 -16.87 -12.36 -28.21
CA LEU A 318 -16.13 -12.15 -26.98
C LEU A 318 -14.71 -12.70 -27.05
N LYS A 319 -14.54 -13.94 -27.57
CA LYS A 319 -13.22 -14.57 -27.73
C LYS A 319 -12.28 -13.76 -28.63
N SER A 320 -12.82 -13.04 -29.59
CA SER A 320 -12.09 -12.21 -30.55
C SER A 320 -11.85 -10.79 -30.02
N ASP A 321 -12.51 -10.41 -28.92
CA ASP A 321 -12.37 -9.09 -28.34
C ASP A 321 -10.95 -8.88 -27.77
N ARG A 322 -10.44 -7.65 -27.89
CA ARG A 322 -9.12 -7.27 -27.40
C ARG A 322 -8.95 -7.44 -25.88
N THR A 323 -10.05 -7.37 -25.12
CA THR A 323 -10.03 -7.55 -23.68
C THR A 323 -9.70 -8.98 -23.26
N MET A 324 -9.92 -9.95 -24.17
CA MET A 324 -9.71 -11.39 -23.96
C MET A 324 -8.35 -11.89 -24.49
N GLN A 325 -7.43 -11.02 -24.88
CA GLN A 325 -6.12 -11.44 -25.43
C GLN A 325 -5.17 -11.97 -24.36
N ARG A 326 -5.35 -11.60 -23.09
CA ARG A 326 -4.57 -12.10 -21.96
C ARG A 326 -5.06 -13.47 -21.49
N ARG A 327 -4.16 -14.32 -20.98
CA ARG A 327 -4.50 -15.67 -20.49
C ARG A 327 -5.57 -15.68 -19.39
N GLY A 328 -5.51 -14.74 -18.44
CA GLY A 328 -6.44 -14.65 -17.33
C GLY A 328 -7.90 -14.54 -17.80
N PRO A 329 -8.28 -13.43 -18.46
CA PRO A 329 -9.63 -13.26 -18.96
C PRO A 329 -10.10 -14.37 -19.91
N ARG A 330 -9.22 -14.86 -20.79
CA ARG A 330 -9.56 -15.88 -21.80
C ARG A 330 -9.95 -17.25 -21.23
N ARG A 331 -9.58 -17.52 -19.98
CA ARG A 331 -9.87 -18.82 -19.35
C ARG A 331 -11.35 -19.00 -19.00
N TYR A 332 -12.08 -17.92 -18.80
CA TYR A 332 -13.43 -17.89 -18.25
C TYR A 332 -14.42 -17.23 -19.22
N LEU A 333 -14.30 -17.52 -20.53
CA LEU A 333 -15.13 -16.89 -21.57
C LEU A 333 -16.62 -17.13 -21.39
N ASP A 334 -16.99 -18.37 -21.00
CA ASP A 334 -18.40 -18.73 -20.82
C ASP A 334 -18.98 -18.01 -19.58
N ASP A 335 -18.19 -17.88 -18.51
CA ASP A 335 -18.61 -17.15 -17.31
C ASP A 335 -18.81 -15.66 -17.59
N TRP A 336 -17.91 -15.05 -18.36
CA TRP A 336 -18.05 -13.64 -18.76
C TRP A 336 -19.25 -13.42 -19.67
N PHE A 337 -19.47 -14.32 -20.64
CA PHE A 337 -20.60 -14.22 -21.54
C PHE A 337 -21.93 -14.38 -20.80
N ALA A 338 -22.04 -15.38 -19.92
CA ALA A 338 -23.20 -15.56 -19.06
C ALA A 338 -23.47 -14.33 -18.16
N ALA A 339 -22.41 -13.71 -17.61
CA ALA A 339 -22.55 -12.46 -16.84
C ALA A 339 -23.09 -11.30 -17.68
N ILE A 340 -22.62 -11.16 -18.92
CA ILE A 340 -23.11 -10.14 -19.85
C ILE A 340 -24.60 -10.39 -20.17
N GLU A 341 -24.98 -11.64 -20.49
CA GLU A 341 -26.37 -12.01 -20.76
C GLU A 341 -27.26 -11.70 -19.54
N ARG A 342 -26.87 -12.10 -18.32
CA ARG A 342 -27.62 -11.74 -17.10
C ARG A 342 -27.85 -10.23 -16.98
N GLY A 343 -26.81 -9.43 -17.22
CA GLY A 343 -26.93 -7.97 -17.17
C GLY A 343 -27.83 -7.40 -18.27
N GLN A 344 -27.88 -8.06 -19.44
CA GLN A 344 -28.73 -7.65 -20.59
C GLN A 344 -30.21 -7.96 -20.39
N VAL A 345 -30.58 -9.06 -19.73
CA VAL A 345 -31.96 -9.53 -19.59
C VAL A 345 -32.64 -9.07 -18.29
N LEU A 346 -31.96 -8.36 -17.40
CA LEU A 346 -32.57 -7.84 -16.18
C LEU A 346 -33.79 -6.99 -16.47
N ASP A 347 -34.82 -7.11 -15.64
CA ASP A 347 -35.99 -6.26 -15.70
C ASP A 347 -35.65 -4.79 -15.42
N GLU A 348 -36.39 -3.86 -16.05
CA GLU A 348 -36.16 -2.42 -15.89
C GLU A 348 -36.23 -1.96 -14.42
N ALA A 349 -37.06 -2.63 -13.60
CA ALA A 349 -37.17 -2.35 -12.16
C ALA A 349 -35.90 -2.69 -11.37
N ASP A 350 -35.15 -3.73 -11.79
CA ASP A 350 -33.96 -4.26 -11.11
C ASP A 350 -32.66 -3.63 -11.61
N LEU A 351 -32.76 -2.77 -12.62
CA LEU A 351 -31.59 -2.06 -13.12
C LEU A 351 -30.99 -1.11 -12.07
N PRO A 352 -29.66 -1.10 -11.91
CA PRO A 352 -29.00 -0.16 -11.02
C PRO A 352 -29.34 1.29 -11.35
N THR A 353 -29.59 2.10 -10.31
CA THR A 353 -29.79 3.54 -10.52
C THR A 353 -28.48 4.23 -10.85
N SER A 354 -28.50 5.15 -11.82
CA SER A 354 -27.40 6.05 -12.07
C SER A 354 -27.34 7.10 -10.96
N GLY A 355 -26.23 7.18 -10.26
CA GLY A 355 -25.99 8.29 -9.32
C GLY A 355 -26.37 8.07 -7.87
N GLN A 356 -26.46 6.84 -7.37
CA GLN A 356 -26.41 6.64 -5.91
C GLN A 356 -25.02 7.13 -5.42
N LYS A 357 -25.06 8.23 -4.67
CA LYS A 357 -23.90 8.65 -3.86
C LYS A 357 -23.56 7.46 -2.97
N THR A 358 -22.30 7.06 -2.95
CA THR A 358 -21.81 6.10 -1.94
C THR A 358 -22.23 6.62 -0.57
N ASP A 359 -23.04 5.85 0.17
CA ASP A 359 -23.34 6.12 1.56
C ASP A 359 -22.04 5.91 2.36
N GLY A 360 -21.31 6.96 2.52
CA GLY A 360 -20.12 7.05 3.33
C GLY A 360 -19.80 8.52 3.53
N PRO A 361 -19.19 8.90 4.64
CA PRO A 361 -18.69 10.25 4.77
C PRO A 361 -17.81 10.54 3.55
N PRO A 362 -17.86 11.75 2.99
CA PRO A 362 -16.94 12.13 1.93
C PRO A 362 -15.53 11.79 2.42
N PRO A 363 -14.63 11.29 1.52
CA PRO A 363 -13.26 11.07 1.92
C PRO A 363 -12.78 12.32 2.63
N ALA A 364 -12.19 12.13 3.82
CA ALA A 364 -11.65 13.25 4.58
C ALA A 364 -10.83 14.06 3.56
N ARG A 365 -11.30 15.27 3.28
CA ARG A 365 -10.48 16.17 2.47
C ARG A 365 -9.19 16.26 3.24
N ALA A 366 -8.11 15.79 2.62
CA ALA A 366 -6.81 16.14 3.10
C ALA A 366 -6.90 17.65 3.39
N TRP A 367 -6.70 18.03 4.62
CA TRP A 367 -6.55 19.41 5.01
C TRP A 367 -5.26 19.83 4.32
N GLY A 368 -5.39 20.14 3.04
CA GLY A 368 -4.32 20.70 2.26
C GLY A 368 -4.15 22.12 2.71
N ASP A 369 -2.94 22.46 2.99
CA ASP A 369 -2.44 23.79 3.26
C ASP A 369 -3.26 24.86 2.56
N LYS A 370 -3.97 25.61 3.38
CA LYS A 370 -4.35 26.95 3.07
C LYS A 370 -3.76 27.78 4.21
N ASP A 371 -2.52 28.18 3.97
CA ASP A 371 -2.07 29.56 4.24
C ASP A 371 -0.72 29.80 3.55
#